data_3a8d66c4a05189f0001f9274d4b569bf
#
_entry.id   3a8d66c4a05189f0001f9274d4b569bf
#
_cell.length_a   1.000
_cell.length_b   1.000
_cell.length_c   1.000
_cell.angle_alpha   90.00
_cell.angle_beta   90.00
_cell.angle_gamma   90.00
#
_symmetry.space_group_name_H-M   'P 1'
#
loop_
_entity.id
_entity.type
_entity.pdbx_description
1 polymer ?
#
loop_
_entity_poly.entity_id
_entity_poly.type
_entity_poly.pdbx_seq_one_letter_code
_entity_poly.pdbx_strand_id
1 'polypeptide(L)'
;MIAVTFCSPATVFAQFNTVTQTKVHRKAVPKTTQSTTPEQQPPCSPHQRRDSLIFTQIQNQTEQTDRLLALVSPLRHISVTSPFGYRRDPITKRKALHNGLDLKANYEPAYAMMHGEVIKVGRNKRSGLYVTLRHGDFTVSYCHLSQALVTEGYHIRPGTIIAQTGNSGRSTGPHLHLTLKKDGKYINLAILLNLIKQTSMSNMFAENTANPET
;
A
#
# COMPACT_ATOMS: atom_id res chain seq x y z
N MET A 1 -19.60 37.34 45.24
CA MET A 1 -20.14 35.98 45.24
C MET A 1 -20.42 35.59 43.81
N ILE A 2 -19.55 34.87 43.18
CA ILE A 2 -19.72 34.37 41.81
C ILE A 2 -19.61 32.84 41.90
N ALA A 3 -20.72 32.15 41.62
CA ALA A 3 -20.83 30.71 41.63
C ALA A 3 -20.19 30.13 40.35
N VAL A 4 -19.21 29.27 40.50
CA VAL A 4 -18.60 28.51 39.42
C VAL A 4 -19.34 27.18 39.33
N THR A 5 -20.07 26.96 38.23
CA THR A 5 -20.78 25.73 37.96
C THR A 5 -19.81 24.76 37.23
N PHE A 6 -19.48 23.64 37.88
CA PHE A 6 -18.71 22.53 37.28
C PHE A 6 -19.64 21.72 36.36
N CYS A 7 -19.29 21.63 35.09
CA CYS A 7 -19.90 20.73 34.12
C CYS A 7 -19.11 19.43 34.10
N SER A 8 -19.78 18.33 34.48
CA SER A 8 -19.25 16.96 34.48
C SER A 8 -19.24 16.38 33.08
N PRO A 9 -18.23 15.61 32.64
CA PRO A 9 -18.27 14.91 31.36
C PRO A 9 -19.10 13.65 31.47
N ALA A 10 -20.05 13.50 30.56
CA ALA A 10 -20.89 12.31 30.40
C ALA A 10 -20.07 11.13 29.90
N THR A 11 -20.07 10.06 30.68
CA THR A 11 -19.48 8.76 30.37
C THR A 11 -20.39 8.04 29.37
N VAL A 12 -19.90 7.77 28.17
CA VAL A 12 -20.61 6.93 27.18
C VAL A 12 -20.36 5.48 27.52
N PHE A 13 -21.36 4.78 28.04
CA PHE A 13 -21.37 3.33 28.23
C PHE A 13 -21.59 2.64 26.87
N ALA A 14 -20.63 1.84 26.43
CA ALA A 14 -20.81 0.90 25.34
C ALA A 14 -21.66 -0.28 25.83
N GLN A 15 -22.82 -0.49 25.20
CA GLN A 15 -23.68 -1.64 25.45
C GLN A 15 -23.11 -2.86 24.72
N PHE A 16 -22.67 -3.85 25.49
CA PHE A 16 -22.35 -5.19 24.99
C PHE A 16 -23.64 -5.99 24.84
N ASN A 17 -23.95 -6.44 23.63
CA ASN A 17 -25.03 -7.37 23.35
C ASN A 17 -24.75 -8.75 23.96
N THR A 18 -25.55 -9.11 24.95
CA THR A 18 -25.53 -10.42 25.57
C THR A 18 -26.19 -11.44 24.66
N VAL A 19 -25.41 -12.40 24.16
CA VAL A 19 -25.94 -13.55 23.42
C VAL A 19 -26.57 -14.51 24.36
N THR A 20 -27.89 -14.74 24.22
CA THR A 20 -28.70 -15.67 25.02
C THR A 20 -28.27 -17.12 24.71
N GLN A 21 -27.75 -17.82 25.70
CA GLN A 21 -27.47 -19.26 25.60
C GLN A 21 -28.77 -20.07 25.62
N THR A 22 -29.08 -20.74 24.54
CA THR A 22 -30.14 -21.74 24.44
C THR A 22 -29.66 -23.05 25.09
N LYS A 23 -30.35 -23.48 26.14
CA LYS A 23 -30.12 -24.80 26.79
C LYS A 23 -30.50 -25.92 25.83
N VAL A 24 -29.50 -26.67 25.36
CA VAL A 24 -29.71 -27.93 24.64
C VAL A 24 -29.71 -29.08 25.66
N HIS A 25 -30.83 -29.79 25.75
CA HIS A 25 -30.98 -31.03 26.54
C HIS A 25 -30.08 -32.12 25.92
N ARG A 26 -29.05 -32.56 26.68
CA ARG A 26 -28.25 -33.73 26.32
C ARG A 26 -28.96 -35.00 26.79
N LYS A 27 -29.40 -35.81 25.82
CA LYS A 27 -29.73 -37.22 26.04
C LYS A 27 -28.44 -38.01 26.30
N ALA A 28 -28.43 -38.80 27.35
CA ALA A 28 -27.31 -39.67 27.71
C ALA A 28 -27.13 -40.79 26.68
N VAL A 29 -25.89 -40.95 26.15
CA VAL A 29 -25.45 -42.07 25.31
C VAL A 29 -24.53 -42.97 26.15
N PRO A 30 -24.67 -44.30 26.08
CA PRO A 30 -23.94 -45.22 26.96
C PRO A 30 -22.45 -45.24 26.63
N LYS A 31 -21.61 -45.29 27.68
CA LYS A 31 -20.16 -45.43 27.59
C LYS A 31 -19.79 -46.80 27.06
N THR A 32 -19.29 -46.89 25.83
CA THR A 32 -18.49 -48.04 25.37
C THR A 32 -17.03 -47.66 25.49
N THR A 33 -16.34 -48.28 26.42
CA THR A 33 -14.91 -48.18 26.66
C THR A 33 -14.18 -48.90 25.54
N GLN A 34 -13.67 -48.18 24.56
CA GLN A 34 -12.60 -48.64 23.67
C GLN A 34 -11.35 -47.82 23.94
N SER A 35 -10.37 -48.49 24.53
CA SER A 35 -9.01 -48.05 24.70
C SER A 35 -8.31 -48.02 23.30
N THR A 36 -8.31 -46.86 22.64
CA THR A 36 -7.43 -46.65 21.51
C THR A 36 -6.16 -45.98 22.00
N THR A 37 -5.11 -46.76 22.06
CA THR A 37 -3.72 -46.31 22.21
C THR A 37 -3.44 -45.26 21.14
N PRO A 38 -2.83 -44.10 21.46
CA PRO A 38 -2.42 -43.13 20.45
C PRO A 38 -1.34 -43.79 19.58
N GLU A 39 -1.64 -43.94 18.30
CA GLU A 39 -0.69 -44.39 17.27
C GLU A 39 0.42 -43.34 17.22
N GLN A 40 1.58 -43.67 17.80
CA GLN A 40 2.79 -42.86 17.71
C GLN A 40 3.24 -42.86 16.27
N GLN A 41 3.06 -41.73 15.58
CA GLN A 41 3.69 -41.49 14.30
C GLN A 41 5.21 -41.70 14.45
N PRO A 42 5.85 -42.43 13.53
CA PRO A 42 7.30 -42.64 13.61
C PRO A 42 8.05 -41.33 13.60
N PRO A 43 9.11 -41.18 14.41
CA PRO A 43 9.88 -39.94 14.48
C PRO A 43 10.46 -39.63 13.11
N CYS A 44 10.08 -38.49 12.57
CA CYS A 44 10.58 -37.96 11.28
C CYS A 44 12.12 -37.97 11.30
N SER A 45 12.75 -38.60 10.31
CA SER A 45 14.20 -38.74 10.27
C SER A 45 14.89 -37.35 10.30
N PRO A 46 16.10 -37.25 10.84
CA PRO A 46 16.83 -35.96 10.89
C PRO A 46 17.06 -35.33 9.52
N HIS A 47 17.12 -36.12 8.45
CA HIS A 47 17.21 -35.65 7.05
C HIS A 47 15.95 -34.94 6.59
N GLN A 48 14.76 -35.52 6.81
CA GLN A 48 13.48 -34.92 6.43
C GLN A 48 13.21 -33.60 7.15
N ARG A 49 13.66 -33.45 8.40
CA ARG A 49 13.55 -32.16 9.12
C ARG A 49 14.46 -31.06 8.55
N ARG A 50 15.67 -31.42 8.11
CA ARG A 50 16.58 -30.46 7.46
C ARG A 50 16.03 -29.98 6.13
N ASP A 51 15.54 -30.90 5.31
CA ASP A 51 15.02 -30.56 3.98
C ASP A 51 13.77 -29.67 4.07
N SER A 52 12.88 -29.94 5.03
CA SER A 52 11.70 -29.08 5.25
C SER A 52 12.08 -27.68 5.75
N LEU A 53 13.08 -27.55 6.61
CA LEU A 53 13.57 -26.23 7.08
C LEU A 53 14.21 -25.43 5.95
N ILE A 54 15.05 -26.09 5.11
CA ILE A 54 15.67 -25.44 3.96
C ILE A 54 14.61 -25.00 2.96
N PHE A 55 13.61 -25.85 2.67
CA PHE A 55 12.51 -25.52 1.76
C PHE A 55 11.70 -24.32 2.28
N THR A 56 11.38 -24.30 3.57
CA THR A 56 10.69 -23.17 4.20
C THR A 56 11.53 -21.88 4.16
N GLN A 57 12.85 -21.98 4.37
CA GLN A 57 13.74 -20.81 4.25
C GLN A 57 13.80 -20.27 2.83
N ILE A 58 13.90 -21.15 1.82
CA ILE A 58 13.90 -20.75 0.40
C ILE A 58 12.57 -20.07 0.04
N GLN A 59 11.43 -20.64 0.43
CA GLN A 59 10.12 -20.03 0.19
C GLN A 59 10.00 -18.66 0.83
N ASN A 60 10.39 -18.52 2.10
CA ASN A 60 10.36 -17.25 2.80
C ASN A 60 11.26 -16.19 2.14
N GLN A 61 12.45 -16.58 1.65
CA GLN A 61 13.35 -15.68 0.92
C GLN A 61 12.76 -15.26 -0.42
N THR A 62 12.16 -16.19 -1.17
CA THR A 62 11.50 -15.89 -2.45
C THR A 62 10.33 -14.93 -2.26
N GLU A 63 9.43 -15.20 -1.32
CA GLU A 63 8.32 -14.30 -1.00
C GLU A 63 8.80 -12.91 -0.54
N GLN A 64 9.88 -12.85 0.22
CA GLN A 64 10.44 -11.59 0.69
C GLN A 64 11.05 -10.79 -0.48
N THR A 65 11.71 -11.47 -1.42
CA THR A 65 12.25 -10.85 -2.63
C THR A 65 11.14 -10.34 -3.54
N ASP A 66 10.10 -11.12 -3.76
CA ASP A 66 8.93 -10.73 -4.57
C ASP A 66 8.19 -9.52 -3.96
N ARG A 67 8.06 -9.48 -2.63
CA ARG A 67 7.49 -8.32 -1.91
C ARG A 67 8.35 -7.06 -2.05
N LEU A 68 9.67 -7.19 -2.09
CA LEU A 68 10.61 -6.06 -2.27
C LEU A 68 10.58 -5.53 -3.71
N LEU A 69 10.35 -6.38 -4.70
CA LEU A 69 10.29 -6.04 -6.12
C LEU A 69 8.89 -5.65 -6.58
N ALA A 70 7.87 -5.79 -5.73
CA ALA A 70 6.49 -5.44 -6.09
C ALA A 70 6.38 -3.97 -6.52
N LEU A 71 5.87 -3.76 -7.71
CA LEU A 71 5.57 -2.45 -8.29
C LEU A 71 4.05 -2.27 -8.40
N VAL A 72 3.51 -1.27 -7.69
CA VAL A 72 2.07 -1.02 -7.58
C VAL A 72 1.70 0.33 -8.19
N SER A 73 0.50 0.44 -8.73
CA SER A 73 -0.03 1.70 -9.25
C SER A 73 -0.14 2.77 -8.15
N PRO A 74 0.28 4.03 -8.43
CA PRO A 74 0.15 5.14 -7.48
C PRO A 74 -1.30 5.63 -7.28
N LEU A 75 -2.21 5.28 -8.18
CA LEU A 75 -3.65 5.56 -8.13
C LEU A 75 -4.43 4.31 -8.55
N ARG A 76 -5.71 4.24 -8.20
CA ARG A 76 -6.59 3.14 -8.67
C ARG A 76 -6.70 3.09 -10.19
N HIS A 77 -6.80 4.28 -10.82
CA HIS A 77 -6.88 4.41 -12.27
C HIS A 77 -5.79 5.34 -12.79
N ILE A 78 -4.99 4.87 -13.74
CA ILE A 78 -3.94 5.66 -14.34
C ILE A 78 -4.47 6.34 -15.61
N SER A 79 -4.56 7.67 -15.57
CA SER A 79 -4.82 8.53 -16.72
C SER A 79 -3.80 9.66 -16.74
N VAL A 80 -2.89 9.63 -17.72
CA VAL A 80 -1.85 10.64 -17.85
C VAL A 80 -2.42 11.91 -18.47
N THR A 81 -2.33 13.03 -17.76
CA THR A 81 -2.79 14.34 -18.22
C THR A 81 -1.66 15.19 -18.77
N SER A 82 -0.42 14.97 -18.31
CA SER A 82 0.76 15.65 -18.88
C SER A 82 2.02 14.79 -18.73
N PRO A 83 2.70 14.46 -19.83
CA PRO A 83 3.90 13.64 -19.81
C PRO A 83 5.14 14.41 -19.32
N PHE A 84 6.18 13.66 -19.01
CA PHE A 84 7.53 14.16 -18.78
C PHE A 84 8.12 14.74 -20.07
N GLY A 85 8.86 15.82 -19.97
CA GLY A 85 9.58 16.41 -21.09
C GLY A 85 9.29 17.89 -21.32
N TYR A 86 9.83 18.44 -22.42
CA TYR A 86 9.62 19.84 -22.76
C TYR A 86 8.21 20.07 -23.28
N ARG A 87 7.50 21.03 -22.65
CA ARG A 87 6.15 21.43 -23.05
C ARG A 87 5.94 22.93 -22.84
N ARG A 88 4.86 23.46 -23.36
CA ARG A 88 4.40 24.80 -23.00
C ARG A 88 3.83 24.76 -21.58
N ASP A 89 4.44 25.54 -20.67
CA ASP A 89 3.98 25.63 -19.29
C ASP A 89 2.56 26.22 -19.24
N PRO A 90 1.60 25.58 -18.56
CA PRO A 90 0.20 26.02 -18.57
C PRO A 90 -0.01 27.38 -17.92
N ILE A 91 0.86 27.80 -16.99
CA ILE A 91 0.76 29.06 -16.26
C ILE A 91 1.52 30.19 -16.99
N THR A 92 2.81 29.96 -17.28
CA THR A 92 3.66 31.01 -17.89
C THR A 92 3.58 31.06 -19.40
N LYS A 93 2.96 30.05 -20.05
CA LYS A 93 2.87 29.90 -21.52
C LYS A 93 4.23 29.78 -22.23
N ARG A 94 5.35 29.71 -21.51
CA ARG A 94 6.70 29.57 -22.05
C ARG A 94 7.09 28.07 -22.19
N LYS A 95 8.04 27.76 -23.07
CA LYS A 95 8.63 26.43 -23.16
C LYS A 95 9.40 26.13 -21.88
N ALA A 96 9.07 25.05 -21.20
CA ALA A 96 9.69 24.62 -19.94
C ALA A 96 9.76 23.09 -19.86
N LEU A 97 10.75 22.59 -19.13
CA LEU A 97 10.84 21.18 -18.81
C LEU A 97 9.82 20.81 -17.73
N HIS A 98 8.93 19.89 -18.04
CA HIS A 98 8.11 19.18 -17.08
C HIS A 98 8.92 18.00 -16.53
N ASN A 99 9.43 18.13 -15.31
CA ASN A 99 10.34 17.16 -14.68
C ASN A 99 9.64 15.99 -13.98
N GLY A 100 8.37 15.80 -14.26
CA GLY A 100 7.54 14.73 -13.70
C GLY A 100 6.45 14.30 -14.67
N LEU A 101 5.50 13.56 -14.13
CA LEU A 101 4.34 13.06 -14.83
C LEU A 101 3.09 13.48 -14.06
N ASP A 102 2.11 14.07 -14.75
CA ASP A 102 0.83 14.43 -14.13
C ASP A 102 -0.21 13.34 -14.42
N LEU A 103 -0.86 12.86 -13.38
CA LEU A 103 -1.94 11.90 -13.42
C LEU A 103 -3.26 12.58 -13.01
N LYS A 104 -4.33 12.28 -13.72
CA LYS A 104 -5.67 12.71 -13.34
C LYS A 104 -6.01 12.14 -11.97
N ALA A 105 -6.34 13.01 -11.03
CA ALA A 105 -6.73 12.65 -9.67
C ALA A 105 -7.62 13.75 -9.07
N ASN A 106 -8.57 13.37 -8.23
CA ASN A 106 -9.49 14.32 -7.60
C ASN A 106 -9.70 13.94 -6.12
N TYR A 107 -8.77 14.39 -5.26
CA TYR A 107 -8.83 14.17 -3.81
C TYR A 107 -8.99 12.68 -3.45
N GLU A 108 -8.30 11.80 -4.17
CA GLU A 108 -8.31 10.36 -3.96
C GLU A 108 -7.02 9.87 -3.28
N PRO A 109 -7.01 8.66 -2.69
CA PRO A 109 -5.81 8.09 -2.08
C PRO A 109 -4.67 7.93 -3.09
N ALA A 110 -3.45 8.33 -2.67
CA ALA A 110 -2.20 8.04 -3.36
C ALA A 110 -1.47 6.89 -2.66
N TYR A 111 -1.01 5.92 -3.45
CA TYR A 111 -0.37 4.71 -2.97
C TYR A 111 1.13 4.71 -3.23
N ALA A 112 1.90 4.14 -2.30
CA ALA A 112 3.32 3.91 -2.51
C ALA A 112 3.53 2.90 -3.65
N MET A 113 4.34 3.26 -4.64
CA MET A 113 4.58 2.41 -5.81
C MET A 113 5.45 1.21 -5.50
N MET A 114 6.39 1.34 -4.58
CA MET A 114 7.42 0.35 -4.25
C MET A 114 7.67 0.32 -2.75
N HIS A 115 8.37 -0.72 -2.28
CA HIS A 115 8.92 -0.77 -0.93
C HIS A 115 9.97 0.35 -0.74
N GLY A 116 9.99 0.99 0.41
CA GLY A 116 10.95 2.07 0.67
C GLY A 116 10.75 2.77 2.00
N GLU A 117 11.31 3.96 2.09
CA GLU A 117 11.29 4.82 3.28
C GLU A 117 10.81 6.22 2.92
N VAL A 118 10.00 6.83 3.77
CA VAL A 118 9.63 8.24 3.68
C VAL A 118 10.81 9.09 4.09
N ILE A 119 11.47 9.72 3.14
CA ILE A 119 12.64 10.56 3.43
C ILE A 119 12.27 12.04 3.61
N LYS A 120 11.08 12.45 3.14
CA LYS A 120 10.61 13.83 3.31
C LYS A 120 9.11 13.98 3.23
N VAL A 121 8.55 14.70 4.16
CA VAL A 121 7.19 15.26 4.11
C VAL A 121 7.32 16.77 4.25
N GLY A 122 6.84 17.56 3.28
CA GLY A 122 7.05 19.01 3.31
C GLY A 122 6.06 19.78 2.45
N ARG A 123 6.19 21.10 2.53
CA ARG A 123 5.38 22.03 1.72
C ARG A 123 6.24 23.14 1.15
N ASN A 124 6.08 23.42 -0.14
CA ASN A 124 6.71 24.57 -0.79
C ASN A 124 5.79 25.20 -1.84
N LYS A 125 6.15 26.37 -2.36
CA LYS A 125 5.33 27.11 -3.34
C LYS A 125 5.12 26.35 -4.66
N ARG A 126 6.10 25.52 -5.10
CA ARG A 126 6.05 24.81 -6.38
C ARG A 126 5.29 23.49 -6.25
N SER A 127 5.73 22.61 -5.38
CA SER A 127 5.19 21.26 -5.22
C SER A 127 3.93 21.21 -4.35
N GLY A 128 3.59 22.30 -3.66
CA GLY A 128 2.55 22.26 -2.63
C GLY A 128 2.96 21.37 -1.46
N LEU A 129 2.04 20.66 -0.87
CA LEU A 129 2.30 19.57 0.04
C LEU A 129 2.82 18.37 -0.75
N TYR A 130 3.91 17.77 -0.29
CA TYR A 130 4.53 16.64 -0.97
C TYR A 130 5.07 15.61 0.01
N VAL A 131 5.12 14.37 -0.44
CA VAL A 131 5.78 13.23 0.21
C VAL A 131 6.84 12.70 -0.74
N THR A 132 8.07 12.48 -0.25
CA THR A 132 9.15 11.87 -1.02
C THR A 132 9.55 10.54 -0.39
N LEU A 133 9.53 9.50 -1.19
CA LEU A 133 9.93 8.14 -0.83
C LEU A 133 11.28 7.80 -1.46
N ARG A 134 12.13 7.07 -0.72
CA ARG A 134 13.35 6.47 -1.23
C ARG A 134 13.12 4.98 -1.47
N HIS A 135 13.47 4.50 -2.65
CA HIS A 135 13.35 3.13 -3.10
C HIS A 135 14.72 2.67 -3.63
N GLY A 136 15.62 2.25 -2.73
CA GLY A 136 17.01 2.01 -3.08
C GLY A 136 17.68 3.27 -3.64
N ASP A 137 18.18 3.20 -4.87
CA ASP A 137 18.83 4.32 -5.59
C ASP A 137 17.85 5.35 -6.15
N PHE A 138 16.56 5.07 -6.11
CA PHE A 138 15.54 5.94 -6.67
C PHE A 138 14.80 6.74 -5.58
N THR A 139 14.39 7.94 -5.93
CA THR A 139 13.46 8.73 -5.13
C THR A 139 12.23 9.10 -5.95
N VAL A 140 11.04 8.86 -5.38
CA VAL A 140 9.76 9.27 -5.96
C VAL A 140 9.13 10.33 -5.09
N SER A 141 8.77 11.49 -5.67
CA SER A 141 8.02 12.51 -4.94
C SER A 141 6.59 12.59 -5.48
N TYR A 142 5.64 12.59 -4.55
CA TYR A 142 4.20 12.76 -4.74
C TYR A 142 3.86 14.19 -4.36
N CYS A 143 3.40 15.00 -5.31
CA CYS A 143 3.20 16.44 -5.13
C CYS A 143 1.74 16.85 -5.31
N HIS A 144 1.45 18.12 -4.98
CA HIS A 144 0.13 18.77 -5.02
C HIS A 144 -0.91 18.11 -4.11
N LEU A 145 -0.45 17.46 -3.02
CA LEU A 145 -1.28 16.73 -2.08
C LEU A 145 -2.18 17.67 -1.26
N SER A 146 -3.34 17.18 -0.85
CA SER A 146 -4.20 17.81 0.16
C SER A 146 -3.80 17.41 1.58
N GLN A 147 -3.42 16.14 1.78
CA GLN A 147 -3.02 15.59 3.07
C GLN A 147 -1.90 14.56 2.90
N ALA A 148 -0.92 14.58 3.81
CA ALA A 148 0.04 13.50 3.99
C ALA A 148 -0.45 12.58 5.13
N LEU A 149 -0.37 11.27 4.94
CA LEU A 149 -0.82 10.25 5.90
C LEU A 149 0.33 9.47 6.50
N VAL A 150 1.56 9.86 6.18
CA VAL A 150 2.80 9.25 6.64
C VAL A 150 3.76 10.32 7.16
N THR A 151 4.76 9.91 7.94
CA THR A 151 5.80 10.77 8.51
C THR A 151 7.19 10.36 8.03
N GLU A 152 8.16 11.25 8.10
CA GLU A 152 9.57 10.97 7.77
C GLU A 152 10.11 9.82 8.63
N GLY A 153 10.95 8.96 8.05
CA GLY A 153 11.51 7.76 8.67
C GLY A 153 10.59 6.53 8.62
N TYR A 154 9.34 6.66 8.16
CA TYR A 154 8.42 5.53 8.09
C TYR A 154 8.77 4.60 6.93
N HIS A 155 8.90 3.29 7.23
CA HIS A 155 9.11 2.26 6.21
C HIS A 155 7.78 1.84 5.57
N ILE A 156 7.73 1.84 4.25
CA ILE A 156 6.52 1.69 3.46
C ILE A 156 6.58 0.41 2.63
N ARG A 157 5.44 -0.29 2.57
CA ARG A 157 5.21 -1.39 1.64
C ARG A 157 4.49 -0.88 0.38
N PRO A 158 4.67 -1.54 -0.78
CA PRO A 158 3.90 -1.24 -1.98
C PRO A 158 2.39 -1.28 -1.68
N GLY A 159 1.63 -0.36 -2.27
CA GLY A 159 0.19 -0.26 -2.06
C GLY A 159 -0.26 0.40 -0.76
N THR A 160 0.66 0.79 0.15
CA THR A 160 0.31 1.58 1.33
C THR A 160 -0.22 2.95 0.91
N ILE A 161 -1.34 3.39 1.50
CA ILE A 161 -1.86 4.75 1.32
C ILE A 161 -0.92 5.72 2.04
N ILE A 162 -0.29 6.63 1.30
CA ILE A 162 0.69 7.58 1.82
C ILE A 162 0.17 9.01 1.92
N ALA A 163 -0.85 9.34 1.12
CA ALA A 163 -1.37 10.69 1.04
C ALA A 163 -2.76 10.69 0.39
N GLN A 164 -3.41 11.86 0.44
CA GLN A 164 -4.55 12.21 -0.40
C GLN A 164 -4.09 13.21 -1.46
N THR A 165 -4.45 12.97 -2.72
CA THR A 165 -4.19 13.89 -3.83
C THR A 165 -4.94 15.20 -3.63
N GLY A 166 -4.57 16.25 -4.35
CA GLY A 166 -5.20 17.56 -4.17
C GLY A 166 -4.79 18.58 -5.23
N ASN A 167 -4.79 19.84 -4.83
CA ASN A 167 -4.50 20.98 -5.69
C ASN A 167 -3.62 22.04 -4.98
N SER A 168 -2.66 21.61 -4.16
CA SER A 168 -1.80 22.55 -3.42
C SER A 168 -0.58 22.99 -4.23
N GLY A 169 -0.03 24.17 -3.89
CA GLY A 169 1.14 24.73 -4.58
C GLY A 169 0.84 25.30 -5.98
N ARG A 170 1.81 25.16 -6.90
CA ARG A 170 1.68 25.66 -8.28
C ARG A 170 0.97 24.64 -9.15
N SER A 171 -0.33 24.65 -9.13
CA SER A 171 -1.21 23.73 -9.86
C SER A 171 -2.36 24.49 -10.51
N THR A 172 -2.90 23.98 -11.61
CA THR A 172 -4.06 24.55 -12.33
C THR A 172 -5.37 23.83 -12.02
N GLY A 173 -5.33 22.74 -11.26
CA GLY A 173 -6.48 21.93 -10.86
C GLY A 173 -6.05 20.65 -10.16
N PRO A 174 -6.98 19.89 -9.56
CA PRO A 174 -6.66 18.67 -8.85
C PRO A 174 -5.96 17.65 -9.75
N HIS A 175 -4.79 17.16 -9.35
CA HIS A 175 -4.03 16.10 -10.00
C HIS A 175 -2.92 15.57 -9.09
N LEU A 176 -2.33 14.45 -9.44
CA LEU A 176 -1.12 13.92 -8.81
C LEU A 176 0.08 14.17 -9.71
N HIS A 177 1.01 14.99 -9.26
CA HIS A 177 2.30 15.18 -9.93
C HIS A 177 3.34 14.25 -9.31
N LEU A 178 3.94 13.38 -10.11
CA LEU A 178 4.98 12.44 -9.71
C LEU A 178 6.31 12.79 -10.35
N THR A 179 7.37 12.82 -9.54
CA THR A 179 8.74 12.91 -10.05
C THR A 179 9.55 11.70 -9.65
N LEU A 180 10.34 11.17 -10.56
CA LEU A 180 11.32 10.11 -10.33
C LEU A 180 12.72 10.67 -10.49
N LYS A 181 13.60 10.38 -9.52
CA LYS A 181 15.03 10.70 -9.62
C LYS A 181 15.87 9.46 -9.35
N LYS A 182 17.00 9.38 -10.06
CA LYS A 182 18.13 8.51 -9.73
C LYS A 182 19.39 9.37 -9.72
N ASP A 183 20.22 9.25 -8.70
CA ASP A 183 21.46 10.06 -8.55
C ASP A 183 21.20 11.57 -8.71
N GLY A 184 20.10 12.07 -8.16
CA GLY A 184 19.68 13.47 -8.23
C GLY A 184 19.13 13.94 -9.59
N LYS A 185 19.18 13.12 -10.65
CA LYS A 185 18.68 13.46 -11.98
C LYS A 185 17.25 12.98 -12.19
N TYR A 186 16.41 13.83 -12.81
CA TYR A 186 15.04 13.46 -13.15
C TYR A 186 14.99 12.45 -14.30
N ILE A 187 14.17 11.42 -14.12
CA ILE A 187 13.94 10.35 -15.09
C ILE A 187 12.46 10.31 -15.45
N ASN A 188 12.15 9.86 -16.66
CA ASN A 188 10.78 9.69 -17.11
C ASN A 188 10.09 8.52 -16.38
N LEU A 189 9.16 8.83 -15.47
CA LEU A 189 8.41 7.85 -14.69
C LEU A 189 7.44 7.00 -15.54
N ALA A 190 7.12 7.41 -16.77
CA ALA A 190 6.26 6.63 -17.65
C ALA A 190 6.78 5.21 -17.89
N ILE A 191 8.10 4.98 -17.79
CA ILE A 191 8.72 3.66 -17.89
C ILE A 191 8.17 2.74 -16.80
N LEU A 192 8.13 3.20 -15.55
CA LEU A 192 7.59 2.40 -14.42
C LEU A 192 6.09 2.16 -14.57
N LEU A 193 5.31 3.15 -15.02
CA LEU A 193 3.87 2.96 -15.24
C LEU A 193 3.57 1.96 -16.36
N ASN A 194 4.40 1.89 -17.38
CA ASN A 194 4.25 0.89 -18.44
C ASN A 194 4.54 -0.52 -17.91
N LEU A 195 5.55 -0.69 -17.05
CA LEU A 195 5.82 -1.96 -16.38
C LEU A 195 4.64 -2.41 -15.52
N ILE A 196 4.05 -1.51 -14.73
CA ILE A 196 2.85 -1.80 -13.92
C ILE A 196 1.72 -2.31 -14.80
N LYS A 197 1.46 -1.64 -15.93
CA LYS A 197 0.39 -2.05 -16.87
C LYS A 197 0.65 -3.43 -17.46
N GLN A 198 1.87 -3.72 -17.85
CA GLN A 198 2.25 -5.02 -18.42
C GLN A 198 2.08 -6.14 -17.38
N THR A 199 2.56 -5.95 -16.15
CA THR A 199 2.42 -6.95 -15.07
C THR A 199 0.95 -7.20 -14.74
N SER A 200 0.12 -6.17 -14.65
CA SER A 200 -1.31 -6.31 -14.39
C SER A 200 -2.03 -7.08 -15.49
N MET A 201 -1.69 -6.85 -16.76
CA MET A 201 -2.25 -7.60 -17.89
C MET A 201 -1.82 -9.07 -17.86
N SER A 202 -0.55 -9.36 -17.60
CA SER A 202 -0.04 -10.72 -17.51
C SER A 202 -0.74 -11.54 -16.43
N ASN A 203 -0.99 -10.95 -15.26
CA ASN A 203 -1.70 -11.61 -14.17
C ASN A 203 -3.16 -11.91 -14.54
N MET A 204 -3.86 -11.00 -15.22
CA MET A 204 -5.23 -11.24 -15.71
C MET A 204 -5.30 -12.42 -16.71
N PHE A 205 -4.32 -12.55 -17.58
CA PHE A 205 -4.26 -13.70 -18.51
C PHE A 205 -3.94 -15.01 -17.80
N ALA A 206 -3.07 -15.00 -16.79
CA ALA A 206 -2.74 -16.18 -16.00
C ALA A 206 -3.94 -16.71 -15.21
N GLU A 207 -4.75 -15.83 -14.60
CA GLU A 207 -5.96 -16.21 -13.88
C GLU A 207 -7.04 -16.79 -14.79
N ASN A 208 -7.21 -16.26 -16.01
CA ASN A 208 -8.19 -16.78 -16.99
C ASN A 208 -7.79 -18.14 -17.58
N THR A 209 -6.50 -18.50 -17.59
CA THR A 209 -6.03 -19.80 -18.08
C THR A 209 -6.02 -20.86 -16.98
N ALA A 210 -6.08 -20.47 -15.70
CA ALA A 210 -6.08 -21.39 -14.56
C ALA A 210 -7.48 -21.93 -14.20
N ASN A 211 -8.55 -21.45 -14.83
CA ASN A 211 -9.92 -21.95 -14.65
C ASN A 211 -10.54 -22.36 -15.99
N PRO A 212 -10.16 -23.52 -16.58
CA PRO A 212 -10.90 -24.09 -17.69
C PRO A 212 -12.22 -24.61 -17.10
N GLU A 213 -13.32 -24.02 -17.51
CA GLU A 213 -14.68 -24.47 -17.17
C GLU A 213 -14.83 -25.96 -17.43
N THR A 214 -15.23 -26.68 -16.38
CA THR A 214 -15.82 -28.03 -16.44
C THR A 214 -17.23 -27.95 -16.98
#